data_1f1db1d73ee8dfb02aa29b3f34336569
#
_entry.id   1f1db1d73ee8dfb02aa29b3f34336569
#
_cell.length_a   1.000
_cell.length_b   1.000
_cell.length_c   1.000
_cell.angle_alpha   90.00
_cell.angle_beta   90.00
_cell.angle_gamma   90.00
#
_symmetry.space_group_name_H-M   'P 1'
#
loop_
_entity.id
_entity.type
_entity.pdbx_description
1 polymer ?
#
loop_
_entity_poly.entity_id
_entity_poly.type
_entity_poly.pdbx_seq_one_letter_code
_entity_poly.pdbx_strand_id
1 'polypeptide(L)'
;MTDDADDLRPGAVRSTFVEPEIYYAGLAAAYVTAGALITDPAGRVLLVKPNYRDHWLLPGGAADDNEAPEAACARELEEEIGLALDVGPLLVVAWQPARAERFRPTVSFVFDAGILAGPERIRLQEDELDDHGFFAPEQAAARLGPIAARIPAALHARETRTPVYLPHA
;
A
#
# COMPACT_ATOMS: atom_id res chain seq x y z
N MET A 1 70.22 -27.16 8.27
CA MET A 1 69.58 -26.28 9.22
C MET A 1 69.04 -25.11 8.42
N THR A 2 67.92 -25.35 7.79
CA THR A 2 67.19 -24.38 6.92
C THR A 2 65.88 -24.15 7.56
N ASP A 3 65.73 -22.90 7.97
CA ASP A 3 64.61 -22.34 8.68
C ASP A 3 63.50 -22.06 7.62
N ASP A 4 62.46 -22.89 7.63
CA ASP A 4 61.26 -22.63 6.82
C ASP A 4 60.36 -21.69 7.58
N ALA A 5 60.57 -20.39 7.36
CA ALA A 5 59.65 -19.37 7.81
C ALA A 5 58.33 -19.46 7.01
N ASP A 6 57.35 -19.98 7.69
CA ASP A 6 55.96 -20.07 7.28
C ASP A 6 55.42 -18.69 6.85
N ASP A 7 55.30 -18.48 5.52
CA ASP A 7 54.68 -17.29 4.91
C ASP A 7 53.14 -17.35 5.07
N LEU A 8 52.67 -17.00 6.26
CA LEU A 8 51.25 -16.74 6.53
C LEU A 8 50.80 -15.46 5.82
N ARG A 9 50.56 -15.56 4.54
CA ARG A 9 49.83 -14.50 3.83
C ARG A 9 48.43 -14.42 4.41
N PRO A 10 47.97 -13.25 4.90
CA PRO A 10 46.58 -13.05 5.30
C PRO A 10 45.71 -13.40 4.10
N GLY A 11 44.74 -14.31 4.30
CA GLY A 11 43.83 -14.74 3.25
C GLY A 11 43.22 -13.54 2.52
N ALA A 12 43.41 -13.51 1.20
CA ALA A 12 42.78 -12.53 0.34
C ALA A 12 41.28 -12.63 0.59
N VAL A 13 40.70 -11.55 1.17
CA VAL A 13 39.26 -11.37 1.23
C VAL A 13 38.82 -11.39 -0.23
N ARG A 14 38.21 -12.48 -0.66
CA ARG A 14 37.58 -12.56 -1.97
C ARG A 14 36.45 -11.50 -1.94
N SER A 15 36.74 -10.35 -2.55
CA SER A 15 35.69 -9.39 -2.85
C SER A 15 34.68 -10.09 -3.78
N THR A 16 33.52 -10.46 -3.23
CA THR A 16 32.36 -10.91 -4.03
C THR A 16 31.66 -9.69 -4.60
N PHE A 17 32.42 -8.82 -5.27
CA PHE A 17 31.83 -7.69 -5.96
C PHE A 17 30.90 -8.24 -7.07
N VAL A 18 29.64 -7.83 -6.99
CA VAL A 18 28.62 -8.09 -8.02
C VAL A 18 28.27 -6.74 -8.64
N GLU A 19 28.26 -6.67 -9.96
CA GLU A 19 27.86 -5.45 -10.65
C GLU A 19 26.48 -4.99 -10.14
N PRO A 20 26.28 -3.67 -9.90
CA PRO A 20 25.03 -3.13 -9.33
C PRO A 20 23.78 -3.59 -10.07
N GLU A 21 23.80 -3.62 -11.39
CA GLU A 21 22.67 -4.08 -12.21
C GLU A 21 22.27 -5.53 -11.89
N ILE A 22 23.27 -6.44 -11.76
CA ILE A 22 23.06 -7.85 -11.44
C ILE A 22 22.57 -7.98 -10.00
N TYR A 23 23.17 -7.22 -9.08
CA TYR A 23 22.79 -7.23 -7.67
C TYR A 23 21.33 -6.80 -7.48
N TYR A 24 20.96 -5.63 -8.01
CA TYR A 24 19.59 -5.09 -7.86
C TYR A 24 18.55 -5.93 -8.61
N ALA A 25 18.88 -6.50 -9.77
CA ALA A 25 18.00 -7.41 -10.48
C ALA A 25 17.71 -8.70 -9.72
N GLY A 26 18.62 -9.12 -8.82
CA GLY A 26 18.48 -10.29 -7.97
C GLY A 26 17.70 -10.04 -6.67
N LEU A 27 17.38 -8.80 -6.33
CA LEU A 27 16.63 -8.50 -5.11
C LEU A 27 15.14 -8.86 -5.24
N ALA A 28 14.54 -9.19 -4.08
CA ALA A 28 13.11 -9.39 -4.01
C ALA A 28 12.37 -8.09 -4.40
N ALA A 29 11.40 -8.20 -5.30
CA ALA A 29 10.57 -7.10 -5.74
C ALA A 29 9.10 -7.35 -5.34
N ALA A 30 8.39 -6.28 -5.01
CA ALA A 30 6.98 -6.30 -4.66
C ALA A 30 6.22 -5.25 -5.47
N TYR A 31 4.92 -5.50 -5.70
CA TYR A 31 4.02 -4.44 -6.16
C TYR A 31 3.73 -3.48 -5.00
N VAL A 32 3.67 -2.21 -5.29
CA VAL A 32 3.33 -1.16 -4.33
C VAL A 32 1.94 -0.63 -4.67
N THR A 33 1.08 -0.54 -3.66
CA THR A 33 -0.24 0.10 -3.79
C THR A 33 -0.45 1.08 -2.65
N ALA A 34 -1.21 2.12 -2.89
CA ALA A 34 -1.57 3.10 -1.89
C ALA A 34 -3.07 3.40 -1.94
N GLY A 35 -3.67 3.58 -0.78
CA GLY A 35 -5.08 3.94 -0.66
C GLY A 35 -5.33 4.83 0.55
N ALA A 36 -6.52 5.39 0.63
CA ALA A 36 -6.89 6.36 1.64
C ALA A 36 -8.03 5.91 2.55
N LEU A 37 -7.88 6.14 3.85
CA LEU A 37 -8.98 6.14 4.79
C LEU A 37 -9.63 7.53 4.76
N ILE A 38 -10.82 7.62 4.18
CA ILE A 38 -11.67 8.82 4.18
C ILE A 38 -12.92 8.48 4.98
N THR A 39 -13.30 9.34 5.90
CA THR A 39 -14.56 9.18 6.63
C THR A 39 -15.48 10.37 6.39
N ASP A 40 -16.78 10.19 6.61
CA ASP A 40 -17.71 11.29 6.74
C ASP A 40 -17.78 11.80 8.20
N PRO A 41 -18.51 12.89 8.48
CA PRO A 41 -18.68 13.40 9.85
C PRO A 41 -19.35 12.42 10.82
N ALA A 42 -20.05 11.39 10.33
CA ALA A 42 -20.64 10.33 11.14
C ALA A 42 -19.68 9.15 11.38
N GLY A 43 -18.42 9.22 10.89
CA GLY A 43 -17.41 8.19 11.03
C GLY A 43 -17.60 7.00 10.07
N ARG A 44 -18.47 7.12 9.06
CA ARG A 44 -18.62 6.10 8.02
C ARG A 44 -17.47 6.20 7.03
N VAL A 45 -16.98 5.05 6.56
CA VAL A 45 -15.81 4.95 5.68
C VAL A 45 -16.23 4.99 4.22
N LEU A 46 -15.57 5.81 3.42
CA LEU A 46 -15.73 5.84 1.97
C LEU A 46 -15.10 4.60 1.34
N LEU A 47 -15.87 3.91 0.53
CA LEU A 47 -15.42 2.86 -0.37
C LEU A 47 -15.82 3.20 -1.81
N VAL A 48 -15.07 2.66 -2.75
CA VAL A 48 -15.35 2.66 -4.20
C VAL A 48 -15.59 1.25 -4.69
N LYS A 49 -16.39 1.09 -5.74
CA LYS A 49 -16.72 -0.21 -6.34
C LYS A 49 -16.13 -0.29 -7.74
N PRO A 50 -14.99 -0.99 -7.90
CA PRO A 50 -14.42 -1.24 -9.21
C PRO A 50 -15.34 -2.09 -10.08
N ASN A 51 -15.40 -1.82 -11.41
CA ASN A 51 -16.17 -2.58 -12.38
C ASN A 51 -15.57 -3.96 -12.70
N TYR A 52 -14.29 -4.18 -12.37
CA TYR A 52 -13.52 -5.40 -12.65
C TYR A 52 -13.32 -6.31 -11.42
N ARG A 53 -13.97 -6.01 -10.26
CA ARG A 53 -13.89 -6.81 -9.02
C ARG A 53 -15.26 -6.94 -8.36
N ASP A 54 -15.47 -8.06 -7.68
CA ASP A 54 -16.72 -8.32 -6.96
C ASP A 54 -16.80 -7.59 -5.60
N HIS A 55 -15.65 -7.19 -5.04
CA HIS A 55 -15.56 -6.52 -3.74
C HIS A 55 -15.21 -5.04 -3.87
N TRP A 56 -15.59 -4.29 -2.85
CA TRP A 56 -15.28 -2.86 -2.73
C TRP A 56 -13.84 -2.64 -2.28
N LEU A 57 -13.31 -1.44 -2.53
CA LEU A 57 -11.97 -1.05 -2.13
C LEU A 57 -11.99 0.29 -1.39
N LEU A 58 -10.92 0.58 -0.64
CA LEU A 58 -10.59 1.96 -0.31
C LEU A 58 -10.17 2.68 -1.60
N PRO A 59 -10.49 3.97 -1.77
CA PRO A 59 -9.98 4.74 -2.90
C PRO A 59 -8.46 4.67 -2.96
N GLY A 60 -7.92 4.45 -4.16
CA GLY A 60 -6.49 4.31 -4.38
C GLY A 60 -6.12 3.17 -5.32
N GLY A 61 -4.86 3.11 -5.72
CA GLY A 61 -4.39 2.16 -6.74
C GLY A 61 -2.93 1.78 -6.62
N ALA A 62 -2.34 1.42 -7.75
CA ALA A 62 -0.93 1.05 -7.84
C ALA A 62 -0.05 2.30 -7.93
N ALA A 63 1.12 2.26 -7.29
CA ALA A 63 2.13 3.27 -7.52
C ALA A 63 2.77 3.06 -8.90
N ASP A 64 3.05 4.14 -9.59
CA ASP A 64 3.84 4.15 -10.82
C ASP A 64 5.31 3.86 -10.53
N ASP A 65 6.10 3.61 -11.59
CA ASP A 65 7.53 3.36 -11.44
C ASP A 65 8.20 4.58 -10.79
N ASN A 66 8.95 4.30 -9.71
CA ASN A 66 9.64 5.30 -8.92
C ASN A 66 8.74 6.35 -8.23
N GLU A 67 7.44 6.09 -8.10
CA GLU A 67 6.49 6.95 -7.40
C GLU A 67 6.45 6.62 -5.90
N ALA A 68 6.45 7.66 -5.06
CA ALA A 68 6.28 7.49 -3.62
C ALA A 68 4.82 7.08 -3.29
N PRO A 69 4.59 6.19 -2.31
CA PRO A 69 3.23 5.70 -2.01
C PRO A 69 2.22 6.81 -1.64
N GLU A 70 2.65 7.85 -0.94
CA GLU A 70 1.79 9.00 -0.62
C GLU A 70 1.44 9.83 -1.86
N ALA A 71 2.35 9.95 -2.83
CA ALA A 71 2.08 10.62 -4.09
C ALA A 71 1.10 9.81 -4.94
N ALA A 72 1.29 8.48 -5.01
CA ALA A 72 0.36 7.56 -5.66
C ALA A 72 -1.04 7.68 -5.05
N CYS A 73 -1.15 7.71 -3.73
CA CYS A 73 -2.43 7.90 -3.04
C CYS A 73 -3.11 9.20 -3.48
N ALA A 74 -2.39 10.32 -3.47
CA ALA A 74 -2.96 11.63 -3.86
C ALA A 74 -3.42 11.65 -5.32
N ARG A 75 -2.62 11.11 -6.25
CA ARG A 75 -2.96 11.00 -7.68
C ARG A 75 -4.22 10.16 -7.88
N GLU A 76 -4.28 8.97 -7.27
CA GLU A 76 -5.42 8.06 -7.38
C GLU A 76 -6.72 8.68 -6.83
N LEU A 77 -6.65 9.46 -5.73
CA LEU A 77 -7.82 10.17 -5.22
C LEU A 77 -8.35 11.22 -6.20
N GLU A 78 -7.46 11.93 -6.88
CA GLU A 78 -7.85 12.89 -7.91
C GLU A 78 -8.44 12.19 -9.16
N GLU A 79 -7.84 11.07 -9.58
CA GLU A 79 -8.28 10.28 -10.73
C GLU A 79 -9.60 9.55 -10.44
N GLU A 80 -9.69 8.79 -9.37
CA GLU A 80 -10.82 7.90 -9.06
C GLU A 80 -12.07 8.64 -8.58
N ILE A 81 -11.90 9.66 -7.72
CA ILE A 81 -13.03 10.36 -7.08
C ILE A 81 -13.07 11.85 -7.35
N GLY A 82 -12.17 12.39 -8.18
CA GLY A 82 -12.14 13.79 -8.61
C GLY A 82 -11.81 14.77 -7.48
N LEU A 83 -11.12 14.35 -6.43
CA LEU A 83 -10.82 15.18 -5.26
C LEU A 83 -9.33 15.25 -4.98
N ALA A 84 -8.76 16.45 -5.11
CA ALA A 84 -7.43 16.73 -4.57
C ALA A 84 -7.54 16.89 -3.04
N LEU A 85 -7.19 15.81 -2.32
CA LEU A 85 -7.19 15.77 -0.85
C LEU A 85 -5.76 15.73 -0.33
N ASP A 86 -5.55 16.33 0.84
CA ASP A 86 -4.29 16.20 1.55
C ASP A 86 -4.12 14.77 2.06
N VAL A 87 -3.05 14.11 1.64
CA VAL A 87 -2.66 12.79 2.14
C VAL A 87 -1.87 12.99 3.43
N GLY A 88 -2.48 12.60 4.54
CA GLY A 88 -1.96 12.76 5.88
C GLY A 88 -1.11 11.56 6.33
N PRO A 89 -1.09 11.25 7.65
CA PRO A 89 -0.21 10.21 8.19
C PRO A 89 -0.48 8.82 7.63
N LEU A 90 0.58 8.01 7.58
CA LEU A 90 0.48 6.58 7.33
C LEU A 90 -0.29 5.89 8.47
N LEU A 91 -1.29 5.09 8.11
CA LEU A 91 -2.11 4.32 9.06
C LEU A 91 -1.81 2.82 9.03
N VAL A 92 -1.68 2.23 7.83
CA VAL A 92 -1.46 0.79 7.69
C VAL A 92 -0.40 0.50 6.65
N VAL A 93 0.47 -0.47 6.96
CA VAL A 93 1.27 -1.20 5.98
C VAL A 93 0.78 -2.64 5.97
N ALA A 94 0.38 -3.15 4.83
CA ALA A 94 -0.14 -4.51 4.68
C ALA A 94 0.70 -5.30 3.67
N TRP A 95 1.12 -6.50 4.08
CA TRP A 95 1.82 -7.43 3.22
C TRP A 95 0.88 -8.51 2.71
N GLN A 96 0.86 -8.72 1.41
CA GLN A 96 0.12 -9.80 0.77
C GLN A 96 1.09 -10.66 -0.02
N PRO A 97 1.18 -11.98 0.26
CA PRO A 97 2.04 -12.88 -0.49
C PRO A 97 1.62 -13.00 -1.95
N ALA A 98 2.55 -13.41 -2.80
CA ALA A 98 2.26 -13.74 -4.19
C ALA A 98 1.15 -14.79 -4.30
N ARG A 99 0.32 -14.70 -5.34
CA ARG A 99 -0.72 -15.67 -5.69
C ARG A 99 -0.68 -15.90 -7.20
N ALA A 100 -1.44 -16.89 -7.70
CA ALA A 100 -1.37 -17.36 -9.08
C ALA A 100 -1.21 -16.26 -10.14
N GLU A 101 -2.14 -15.33 -10.21
CA GLU A 101 -2.12 -14.23 -11.20
C GLU A 101 -1.22 -13.06 -10.79
N ARG A 102 -0.96 -12.93 -9.50
CA ARG A 102 -0.10 -11.93 -8.91
C ARG A 102 1.20 -12.60 -8.44
N PHE A 103 2.12 -12.78 -9.35
CA PHE A 103 3.36 -13.53 -9.15
C PHE A 103 4.41 -12.85 -8.24
N ARG A 104 4.14 -11.63 -7.77
CA ARG A 104 4.93 -10.93 -6.75
C ARG A 104 4.07 -10.61 -5.54
N PRO A 105 4.66 -10.50 -4.35
CA PRO A 105 3.95 -9.98 -3.20
C PRO A 105 3.54 -8.52 -3.43
N THR A 106 2.57 -8.04 -2.66
CA THR A 106 2.17 -6.64 -2.65
C THR A 106 2.42 -6.03 -1.28
N VAL A 107 3.00 -4.85 -1.26
CA VAL A 107 3.03 -3.96 -0.10
C VAL A 107 1.99 -2.88 -0.32
N SER A 108 0.98 -2.82 0.54
CA SER A 108 -0.08 -1.82 0.47
C SER A 108 0.05 -0.83 1.61
N PHE A 109 -0.03 0.45 1.27
CA PHE A 109 -0.03 1.56 2.22
C PHE A 109 -1.44 2.13 2.32
N VAL A 110 -1.91 2.42 3.53
CA VAL A 110 -3.15 3.16 3.75
C VAL A 110 -2.83 4.42 4.51
N PHE A 111 -3.20 5.54 3.93
CA PHE A 111 -2.99 6.88 4.51
C PHE A 111 -4.30 7.46 5.03
N ASP A 112 -4.20 8.42 5.95
CA ASP A 112 -5.33 9.22 6.38
C ASP A 112 -5.57 10.35 5.38
N ALA A 113 -6.75 10.40 4.78
CA ALA A 113 -7.16 11.55 3.95
C ALA A 113 -8.34 12.34 4.57
N GLY A 114 -8.51 12.19 5.89
CA GLY A 114 -9.36 13.04 6.69
C GLY A 114 -10.86 12.76 6.61
N ILE A 115 -11.64 13.82 6.79
CA ILE A 115 -13.11 13.78 6.83
C ILE A 115 -13.68 14.55 5.64
N LEU A 116 -14.49 13.89 4.83
CA LEU A 116 -15.20 14.48 3.70
C LEU A 116 -16.64 14.80 4.11
N ALA A 117 -16.95 16.09 4.28
CA ALA A 117 -18.28 16.56 4.65
C ALA A 117 -19.24 16.75 3.47
N GLY A 118 -18.73 16.74 2.24
CA GLY A 118 -19.50 16.99 1.02
C GLY A 118 -19.36 15.85 0.02
N PRO A 119 -20.09 14.73 0.21
CA PRO A 119 -20.02 13.57 -0.71
C PRO A 119 -20.48 13.89 -2.14
N GLU A 120 -21.30 14.92 -2.32
CA GLU A 120 -21.73 15.43 -3.62
C GLU A 120 -20.58 16.01 -4.47
N ARG A 121 -19.43 16.20 -3.89
CA ARG A 121 -18.21 16.64 -4.59
C ARG A 121 -17.52 15.49 -5.32
N ILE A 122 -17.81 14.24 -4.97
CA ILE A 122 -17.21 13.07 -5.61
C ILE A 122 -17.62 13.01 -7.07
N ARG A 123 -16.64 12.78 -7.92
CA ARG A 123 -16.79 12.54 -9.36
C ARG A 123 -16.02 11.28 -9.69
N LEU A 124 -16.74 10.19 -9.94
CA LEU A 124 -16.13 8.90 -10.24
C LEU A 124 -15.51 8.90 -11.63
N GLN A 125 -14.40 8.19 -11.74
CA GLN A 125 -13.82 7.75 -13.00
C GLN A 125 -14.66 6.58 -13.54
N GLU A 126 -15.66 6.88 -14.38
CA GLU A 126 -16.66 5.91 -14.84
C GLU A 126 -16.10 4.72 -15.64
N ASP A 127 -14.89 4.86 -16.20
CA ASP A 127 -14.22 3.78 -16.93
C ASP A 127 -13.72 2.67 -15.98
N GLU A 128 -13.52 2.94 -14.70
CA GLU A 128 -12.98 2.01 -13.72
C GLU A 128 -13.91 1.72 -12.55
N LEU A 129 -14.78 2.66 -12.18
CA LEU A 129 -15.61 2.60 -11.00
C LEU A 129 -17.11 2.67 -11.32
N ASP A 130 -17.86 1.71 -10.81
CA ASP A 130 -19.33 1.65 -10.96
C ASP A 130 -20.07 2.47 -9.90
N ASP A 131 -19.51 2.58 -8.68
CA ASP A 131 -20.22 3.16 -7.53
C ASP A 131 -19.26 3.62 -6.42
N HIS A 132 -19.77 4.41 -5.50
CA HIS A 132 -19.11 4.78 -4.26
C HIS A 132 -20.12 4.88 -3.11
N GLY A 133 -19.64 4.77 -1.87
CA GLY A 133 -20.56 4.93 -0.73
C GLY A 133 -19.83 5.02 0.60
N PHE A 134 -20.53 5.61 1.57
CA PHE A 134 -20.08 5.67 2.95
C PHE A 134 -20.76 4.59 3.78
N PHE A 135 -19.98 3.74 4.43
CA PHE A 135 -20.43 2.58 5.18
C PHE A 135 -19.95 2.63 6.64
N ALA A 136 -20.78 2.16 7.56
CA ALA A 136 -20.32 1.94 8.94
C ALA A 136 -19.06 1.03 8.93
N PRO A 137 -18.11 1.18 9.86
CA PRO A 137 -16.83 0.47 9.83
C PRO A 137 -16.96 -1.05 9.62
N GLU A 138 -17.89 -1.72 10.28
CA GLU A 138 -18.11 -3.16 10.15
C GLU A 138 -18.64 -3.53 8.76
N GLN A 139 -19.53 -2.70 8.22
CA GLN A 139 -20.06 -2.89 6.87
C GLN A 139 -18.98 -2.63 5.80
N ALA A 140 -18.15 -1.63 6.01
CA ALA A 140 -17.01 -1.33 5.14
C ALA A 140 -16.01 -2.49 5.14
N ALA A 141 -15.63 -3.01 6.31
CA ALA A 141 -14.77 -4.17 6.43
C ALA A 141 -15.34 -5.40 5.69
N ALA A 142 -16.62 -5.70 5.90
CA ALA A 142 -17.27 -6.83 5.20
C ALA A 142 -17.22 -6.69 3.67
N ARG A 143 -17.35 -5.46 3.14
CA ARG A 143 -17.31 -5.18 1.70
C ARG A 143 -15.90 -5.29 1.08
N LEU A 144 -14.85 -5.07 1.87
CA LEU A 144 -13.47 -5.26 1.42
C LEU A 144 -13.10 -6.75 1.22
N GLY A 145 -13.90 -7.68 1.73
CA GLY A 145 -13.67 -9.11 1.58
C GLY A 145 -12.30 -9.56 2.10
N PRO A 146 -11.39 -10.04 1.25
CA PRO A 146 -10.10 -10.60 1.70
C PRO A 146 -9.20 -9.62 2.46
N ILE A 147 -9.41 -8.31 2.28
CA ILE A 147 -8.60 -7.25 2.89
C ILE A 147 -9.35 -6.49 3.99
N ALA A 148 -10.40 -7.09 4.55
CA ALA A 148 -11.27 -6.53 5.57
C ALA A 148 -10.53 -5.96 6.79
N ALA A 149 -9.42 -6.58 7.19
CA ALA A 149 -8.62 -6.17 8.34
C ALA A 149 -8.05 -4.74 8.23
N ARG A 150 -7.98 -4.18 7.03
CA ARG A 150 -7.46 -2.83 6.80
C ARG A 150 -8.32 -1.75 7.44
N ILE A 151 -9.65 -1.91 7.48
CA ILE A 151 -10.56 -0.90 8.07
C ILE A 151 -10.34 -0.75 9.58
N PRO A 152 -10.50 -1.81 10.41
CA PRO A 152 -10.29 -1.66 11.85
C PRO A 152 -8.86 -1.25 12.19
N ALA A 153 -7.85 -1.75 11.43
CA ALA A 153 -6.46 -1.36 11.63
C ALA A 153 -6.23 0.14 11.34
N ALA A 154 -6.80 0.67 10.24
CA ALA A 154 -6.64 2.07 9.88
C ALA A 154 -7.36 3.00 10.86
N LEU A 155 -8.57 2.66 11.30
CA LEU A 155 -9.30 3.43 12.31
C LEU A 155 -8.56 3.43 13.65
N HIS A 156 -8.05 2.29 14.09
CA HIS A 156 -7.23 2.19 15.30
C HIS A 156 -5.94 3.02 15.20
N ALA A 157 -5.24 2.95 14.05
CA ALA A 157 -4.04 3.74 13.81
C ALA A 157 -4.32 5.25 13.85
N ARG A 158 -5.45 5.69 13.29
CA ARG A 158 -5.90 7.10 13.34
C ARG A 158 -6.13 7.57 14.78
N GLU A 159 -6.79 6.76 15.62
CA GLU A 159 -7.06 7.07 17.02
C GLU A 159 -5.77 7.10 17.87
N THR A 160 -4.91 6.10 17.71
CA THR A 160 -3.69 5.94 18.50
C THR A 160 -2.49 6.72 17.96
N ARG A 161 -2.59 7.25 16.75
CA ARG A 161 -1.49 7.89 15.99
C ARG A 161 -0.28 6.98 15.83
N THR A 162 -0.51 5.68 15.75
CA THR A 162 0.53 4.67 15.59
C THR A 162 0.18 3.76 14.42
N PRO A 163 1.01 3.72 13.36
CA PRO A 163 0.76 2.86 12.21
C PRO A 163 0.71 1.38 12.59
N VAL A 164 -0.16 0.63 11.91
CA VAL A 164 -0.35 -0.81 12.10
C VAL A 164 0.27 -1.58 10.94
N TYR A 165 1.03 -2.63 11.25
CA TYR A 165 1.52 -3.58 10.26
C TYR A 165 0.62 -4.83 10.22
N LEU A 166 0.16 -5.19 9.02
CA LEU A 166 -0.64 -6.39 8.75
C LEU A 166 0.20 -7.39 7.94
N PRO A 167 0.75 -8.45 8.55
CA PRO A 167 1.67 -9.38 7.89
C PRO A 167 1.00 -10.36 6.91
N HIS A 168 -0.33 -10.49 6.94
CA HIS A 168 -1.11 -11.44 6.15
C HIS A 168 -2.47 -10.85 5.76
N ALA A 169 -2.47 -9.70 5.11
CA ALA A 169 -3.70 -9.00 4.70
C ALA A 169 -4.12 -9.36 3.28
#